data_8939a4a202b726d3196646bfed6a6b0e
#
_entry.id   8939a4a202b726d3196646bfed6a6b0e
#
_cell.length_a   1.000
_cell.length_b   1.000
_cell.length_c   1.000
_cell.angle_alpha   90.00
_cell.angle_beta   90.00
_cell.angle_gamma   90.00
#
_symmetry.space_group_name_H-M   'P 1'
#
loop_
_entity.id
_entity.type
_entity.pdbx_description
1 polymer ?
#
loop_
_entity_poly.entity_id
_entity_poly.type
_entity_poly.pdbx_seq_one_letter_code
_entity_poly.pdbx_strand_id
1 'polypeptide(L)'
;MSKVQFIEIEEDRVDQRLDNFLTYVLNNVPKSRVYRLIRKGEVRINGKRAKPDTKLNEGDMVRIPPVSDAVKAVATVEPGQKLRQDLKAAVVYEDEVMLAINKPSGLAVHGGSGLKLGLIEALRADRPEEKFLELVHRIDRDTSGIVLIAKKRKSLVLMQDEFRLKKNMQKTYWCLVSGIWPTDIDRVDAPLLRHEESQTGERRVSVHKDGKPSLTRFRLLKQFPTCAWVEAQPVSGRTHQIRVHCQYAGCPILGDDKYQDAATQAIAHGLGLKRLFLHAVQIRLPHPIERTELTINAELDHRLQSLLTGLTSKES
;
A
#
# COMPACT_ATOMS: atom_id res chain seq x y z
N MET A 1 -10.79 14.50 33.21
CA MET A 1 -11.97 14.84 32.35
C MET A 1 -11.46 15.53 31.12
N SER A 2 -11.66 14.96 29.94
CA SER A 2 -11.29 15.61 28.68
C SER A 2 -12.16 16.87 28.50
N LYS A 3 -11.53 18.00 28.16
CA LYS A 3 -12.23 19.27 27.90
C LYS A 3 -12.69 19.30 26.43
N VAL A 4 -13.67 20.18 26.13
CA VAL A 4 -14.00 20.54 24.74
C VAL A 4 -12.74 21.11 24.08
N GLN A 5 -12.44 20.66 22.86
CA GLN A 5 -11.33 21.18 22.08
C GLN A 5 -11.87 22.01 20.92
N PHE A 6 -11.15 23.08 20.59
CA PHE A 6 -11.35 23.88 19.39
C PHE A 6 -10.05 23.85 18.60
N ILE A 7 -10.13 23.40 17.35
CA ILE A 7 -8.96 23.28 16.47
C ILE A 7 -9.21 24.13 15.24
N GLU A 8 -8.35 25.10 15.03
CA GLU A 8 -8.33 25.90 13.79
C GLU A 8 -7.68 25.07 12.68
N ILE A 9 -8.26 25.14 11.51
CA ILE A 9 -7.77 24.40 10.34
C ILE A 9 -6.71 25.25 9.63
N GLU A 10 -5.49 24.75 9.66
CA GLU A 10 -4.35 25.30 8.95
C GLU A 10 -4.33 24.83 7.47
N GLU A 11 -3.49 25.46 6.64
CA GLU A 11 -3.36 25.19 5.19
C GLU A 11 -3.16 23.69 4.89
N ASP A 12 -2.44 22.97 5.74
CA ASP A 12 -2.15 21.54 5.57
C ASP A 12 -3.39 20.63 5.69
N ARG A 13 -4.53 21.14 6.18
CA ARG A 13 -5.80 20.44 6.38
C ARG A 13 -6.91 20.87 5.42
N VAL A 14 -6.66 21.84 4.58
CA VAL A 14 -7.64 22.34 3.58
C VAL A 14 -8.08 21.19 2.66
N ASP A 15 -9.36 21.19 2.29
CA ASP A 15 -10.03 20.15 1.50
C ASP A 15 -10.07 18.74 2.17
N GLN A 16 -9.65 18.61 3.42
CA GLN A 16 -9.80 17.36 4.16
C GLN A 16 -11.27 17.17 4.56
N ARG A 17 -11.79 15.95 4.39
CA ARG A 17 -13.12 15.59 4.91
C ARG A 17 -13.08 15.59 6.43
N LEU A 18 -14.16 16.10 7.03
CA LEU A 18 -14.30 16.17 8.48
C LEU A 18 -14.13 14.80 9.18
N ASP A 19 -14.69 13.72 8.60
CA ASP A 19 -14.56 12.38 9.17
C ASP A 19 -13.10 11.89 9.22
N ASN A 20 -12.33 12.18 8.18
CA ASN A 20 -10.91 11.84 8.13
C ASN A 20 -10.07 12.71 9.08
N PHE A 21 -10.36 14.01 9.17
CA PHE A 21 -9.73 14.91 10.13
C PHE A 21 -9.94 14.44 11.57
N LEU A 22 -11.19 14.14 11.92
CA LEU A 22 -11.52 13.67 13.26
C LEU A 22 -10.93 12.30 13.58
N THR A 23 -10.85 11.41 12.59
CA THR A 23 -10.19 10.10 12.76
C THR A 23 -8.70 10.26 13.05
N TYR A 24 -8.06 11.27 12.47
CA TYR A 24 -6.66 11.60 12.74
C TYR A 24 -6.50 12.22 14.15
N VAL A 25 -7.27 13.25 14.47
CA VAL A 25 -7.17 13.97 15.77
C VAL A 25 -7.59 13.07 16.94
N LEU A 26 -8.61 12.25 16.73
CA LEU A 26 -9.14 11.30 17.72
C LEU A 26 -8.55 9.89 17.49
N ASN A 27 -7.25 9.79 17.39
CA ASN A 27 -6.48 8.62 16.93
C ASN A 27 -6.93 7.27 17.56
N ASN A 28 -7.45 7.29 18.79
CA ASN A 28 -7.88 6.09 19.53
C ASN A 28 -9.40 5.89 19.54
N VAL A 29 -10.16 6.66 18.75
CA VAL A 29 -11.62 6.60 18.74
C VAL A 29 -12.10 5.80 17.52
N PRO A 30 -12.89 4.72 17.71
CA PRO A 30 -13.43 3.95 16.60
C PRO A 30 -14.22 4.83 15.60
N LYS A 31 -14.07 4.59 14.32
CA LYS A 31 -14.77 5.34 13.26
C LYS A 31 -16.27 5.42 13.49
N SER A 32 -16.90 4.33 13.93
CA SER A 32 -18.34 4.30 14.26
C SER A 32 -18.72 5.35 15.31
N ARG A 33 -17.86 5.60 16.29
CA ARG A 33 -18.05 6.64 17.30
C ARG A 33 -17.84 8.04 16.72
N VAL A 34 -16.81 8.24 15.89
CA VAL A 34 -16.60 9.51 15.16
C VAL A 34 -17.84 9.87 14.35
N TYR A 35 -18.36 8.94 13.56
CA TYR A 35 -19.60 9.15 12.79
C TYR A 35 -20.82 9.47 13.70
N ARG A 36 -20.90 8.86 14.87
CA ARG A 36 -21.96 9.15 15.85
C ARG A 36 -21.87 10.57 16.41
N LEU A 37 -20.65 11.03 16.76
CA LEU A 37 -20.41 12.40 17.24
C LEU A 37 -20.82 13.44 16.19
N ILE A 38 -20.48 13.23 14.93
CA ILE A 38 -20.87 14.12 13.83
C ILE A 38 -22.40 14.12 13.65
N ARG A 39 -23.03 12.95 13.57
CA ARG A 39 -24.48 12.83 13.38
C ARG A 39 -25.29 13.46 14.52
N LYS A 40 -24.82 13.34 15.76
CA LYS A 40 -25.46 13.99 16.91
C LYS A 40 -25.24 15.52 16.95
N GLY A 41 -24.35 16.05 16.09
CA GLY A 41 -24.01 17.48 16.06
C GLY A 41 -23.18 17.90 17.27
N GLU A 42 -22.50 16.95 17.91
CA GLU A 42 -21.55 17.21 19.00
C GLU A 42 -20.23 17.79 18.45
N VAL A 43 -19.86 17.43 17.19
CA VAL A 43 -18.84 18.09 16.41
C VAL A 43 -19.47 19.22 15.60
N ARG A 44 -18.82 20.39 15.54
CA ARG A 44 -19.29 21.56 14.79
C ARG A 44 -18.13 22.24 14.08
N ILE A 45 -18.42 22.84 12.93
CA ILE A 45 -17.51 23.73 12.19
C ILE A 45 -18.10 25.14 12.27
N ASN A 46 -17.35 26.09 12.78
CA ASN A 46 -17.78 27.49 12.95
C ASN A 46 -19.16 27.59 13.66
N GLY A 47 -19.35 26.74 14.69
CA GLY A 47 -20.60 26.68 15.45
C GLY A 47 -21.76 25.92 14.76
N LYS A 48 -21.66 25.57 13.48
CA LYS A 48 -22.72 24.92 12.70
C LYS A 48 -22.55 23.40 12.65
N ARG A 49 -23.66 22.67 12.47
CA ARG A 49 -23.62 21.22 12.19
C ARG A 49 -22.96 20.95 10.82
N ALA A 50 -22.19 19.89 10.76
CA ALA A 50 -21.53 19.46 9.53
C ALA A 50 -21.82 17.98 9.24
N LYS A 51 -21.62 17.57 7.99
CA LYS A 51 -21.71 16.17 7.54
C LYS A 51 -20.32 15.51 7.60
N PRO A 52 -20.22 14.17 7.65
CA PRO A 52 -18.94 13.47 7.64
C PRO A 52 -18.03 13.83 6.45
N ASP A 53 -18.63 14.05 5.29
CA ASP A 53 -17.97 14.38 4.03
C ASP A 53 -17.75 15.87 3.81
N THR A 54 -18.14 16.74 4.76
CA THR A 54 -17.87 18.18 4.69
C THR A 54 -16.36 18.40 4.58
N LYS A 55 -15.95 19.17 3.58
CA LYS A 55 -14.56 19.56 3.39
C LYS A 55 -14.26 20.78 4.28
N LEU A 56 -13.07 20.77 4.85
CA LEU A 56 -12.57 21.80 5.74
C LEU A 56 -11.88 22.90 4.91
N ASN A 57 -12.07 24.16 5.28
CA ASN A 57 -11.38 25.30 4.71
C ASN A 57 -10.38 25.86 5.73
N GLU A 58 -9.39 26.58 5.25
CA GLU A 58 -8.46 27.31 6.10
C GLU A 58 -9.22 28.31 6.99
N GLY A 59 -8.81 28.38 8.25
CA GLY A 59 -9.47 29.20 9.28
C GLY A 59 -10.76 28.62 9.84
N ASP A 60 -11.25 27.46 9.37
CA ASP A 60 -12.40 26.78 9.98
C ASP A 60 -12.07 26.39 11.43
N MET A 61 -12.97 26.75 12.35
CA MET A 61 -12.86 26.36 13.77
C MET A 61 -13.68 25.09 14.05
N VAL A 62 -12.99 23.97 14.22
CA VAL A 62 -13.63 22.68 14.52
C VAL A 62 -13.74 22.46 16.01
N ARG A 63 -14.99 22.44 16.52
CA ARG A 63 -15.30 22.06 17.89
C ARG A 63 -15.40 20.55 18.03
N ILE A 64 -14.62 19.98 18.94
CA ILE A 64 -14.63 18.55 19.27
C ILE A 64 -15.12 18.40 20.72
N PRO A 65 -16.16 17.58 20.97
CA PRO A 65 -16.68 17.36 22.31
C PRO A 65 -15.66 16.59 23.17
N PRO A 66 -15.82 16.60 24.51
CA PRO A 66 -15.05 15.73 25.37
C PRO A 66 -15.31 14.26 24.97
N VAL A 67 -14.26 13.58 24.53
CA VAL A 67 -14.33 12.15 24.29
C VAL A 67 -13.66 11.48 25.49
N SER A 68 -14.46 10.74 26.27
CA SER A 68 -13.88 9.99 27.40
C SER A 68 -12.91 8.95 26.86
N ASP A 69 -11.70 8.90 27.41
CA ASP A 69 -10.60 8.00 27.10
C ASP A 69 -10.90 6.51 27.42
N ALA A 70 -12.19 6.16 27.57
CA ALA A 70 -12.65 4.79 27.86
C ALA A 70 -12.39 3.78 26.71
N VAL A 71 -11.89 4.25 25.57
CA VAL A 71 -11.24 3.35 24.60
C VAL A 71 -9.79 3.26 25.06
N LYS A 72 -9.40 2.09 25.61
CA LYS A 72 -8.01 1.75 25.94
C LYS A 72 -7.12 2.35 24.87
N ALA A 73 -6.21 3.25 25.25
CA ALA A 73 -5.16 3.69 24.38
C ALA A 73 -4.59 2.43 23.73
N VAL A 74 -4.78 2.27 22.43
CA VAL A 74 -4.07 1.20 21.72
C VAL A 74 -2.62 1.59 21.94
N ALA A 75 -1.95 0.81 22.80
CA ALA A 75 -0.55 1.05 23.11
C ALA A 75 0.15 1.19 21.76
N THR A 76 0.66 2.36 21.47
CA THR A 76 1.49 2.58 20.29
C THR A 76 2.66 1.64 20.44
N VAL A 77 2.69 0.60 19.62
CA VAL A 77 3.82 -0.34 19.63
C VAL A 77 4.96 0.42 19.01
N GLU A 78 5.95 0.76 19.82
CA GLU A 78 7.18 1.35 19.34
C GLU A 78 7.91 0.37 18.39
N PRO A 79 8.33 0.82 17.20
CA PRO A 79 9.10 -0.02 16.32
C PRO A 79 10.45 -0.38 16.98
N GLY A 80 10.80 -1.67 16.94
CA GLY A 80 12.11 -2.11 17.44
C GLY A 80 13.24 -1.42 16.68
N GLN A 81 14.42 -1.29 17.34
CA GLN A 81 15.57 -0.59 16.80
C GLN A 81 15.99 -1.11 15.41
N LYS A 82 15.95 -2.43 15.21
CA LYS A 82 16.25 -3.05 13.91
C LYS A 82 15.31 -2.56 12.82
N LEU A 83 13.99 -2.54 13.06
CA LEU A 83 13.02 -2.07 12.07
C LEU A 83 13.25 -0.61 11.72
N ARG A 84 13.58 0.24 12.70
CA ARG A 84 13.91 1.65 12.44
C ARG A 84 15.14 1.78 11.53
N GLN A 85 16.20 1.01 11.80
CA GLN A 85 17.41 0.99 10.97
C GLN A 85 17.11 0.48 9.55
N ASP A 86 16.38 -0.62 9.43
CA ASP A 86 16.01 -1.20 8.14
C ASP A 86 15.18 -0.22 7.31
N LEU A 87 14.23 0.52 7.93
CA LEU A 87 13.41 1.51 7.23
C LEU A 87 14.20 2.77 6.83
N LYS A 88 15.16 3.22 7.62
CA LYS A 88 16.08 4.31 7.24
C LYS A 88 16.92 3.93 6.01
N ALA A 89 17.45 2.71 6.00
CA ALA A 89 18.21 2.18 4.86
C ALA A 89 17.33 1.91 3.63
N ALA A 90 16.03 1.75 3.81
CA ALA A 90 15.07 1.46 2.74
C ALA A 90 14.55 2.72 2.02
N VAL A 91 14.96 3.93 2.41
CA VAL A 91 14.61 5.17 1.70
C VAL A 91 15.29 5.16 0.34
N VAL A 92 14.50 5.22 -0.74
CA VAL A 92 15.00 5.25 -2.12
C VAL A 92 14.81 6.60 -2.80
N TYR A 93 13.98 7.46 -2.23
CA TYR A 93 13.78 8.86 -2.64
C TYR A 93 13.18 9.65 -1.48
N GLU A 94 13.63 10.88 -1.30
CA GLU A 94 13.04 11.81 -0.34
C GLU A 94 13.29 13.26 -0.77
N ASP A 95 12.24 14.10 -0.65
CA ASP A 95 12.30 15.53 -0.77
C ASP A 95 11.41 16.21 0.29
N GLU A 96 11.07 17.49 0.10
CA GLU A 96 10.23 18.25 1.03
C GLU A 96 8.76 17.83 1.05
N VAL A 97 8.27 17.14 0.01
CA VAL A 97 6.83 16.89 -0.19
C VAL A 97 6.47 15.41 -0.26
N MET A 98 7.44 14.54 -0.49
CA MET A 98 7.21 13.10 -0.57
C MET A 98 8.42 12.27 -0.14
N LEU A 99 8.17 11.02 0.16
CA LEU A 99 9.12 10.00 0.53
C LEU A 99 8.77 8.69 -0.20
N ALA A 100 9.74 7.97 -0.72
CA ALA A 100 9.57 6.62 -1.25
C ALA A 100 10.43 5.61 -0.49
N ILE A 101 9.81 4.52 -0.10
CA ILE A 101 10.44 3.43 0.66
C ILE A 101 10.45 2.15 -0.17
N ASN A 102 11.59 1.49 -0.23
CA ASN A 102 11.69 0.09 -0.66
C ASN A 102 11.19 -0.81 0.47
N LYS A 103 9.88 -0.99 0.58
CA LYS A 103 9.24 -1.75 1.66
C LYS A 103 9.73 -3.20 1.70
N PRO A 104 10.23 -3.70 2.82
CA PRO A 104 10.56 -5.12 2.94
C PRO A 104 9.30 -5.99 2.85
N SER A 105 9.46 -7.24 2.41
CA SER A 105 8.40 -8.25 2.47
C SER A 105 8.03 -8.58 3.91
N GLY A 106 6.77 -8.94 4.14
CA GLY A 106 6.25 -9.30 5.47
C GLY A 106 5.77 -8.11 6.31
N LEU A 107 6.15 -6.87 5.96
CA LEU A 107 5.67 -5.65 6.63
C LEU A 107 4.40 -5.13 5.95
N ALA A 108 3.31 -5.02 6.69
CA ALA A 108 2.09 -4.37 6.20
C ALA A 108 2.32 -2.86 6.02
N VAL A 109 1.63 -2.23 5.06
CA VAL A 109 1.76 -0.77 4.85
C VAL A 109 1.11 0.04 5.98
N HIS A 110 0.07 -0.50 6.62
CA HIS A 110 -0.60 0.11 7.78
C HIS A 110 -1.00 -0.98 8.78
N GLY A 111 -1.09 -0.64 10.05
CA GLY A 111 -1.70 -1.44 11.09
C GLY A 111 -3.19 -1.68 10.81
N GLY A 112 -3.81 -2.62 11.51
CA GLY A 112 -5.22 -2.97 11.36
C GLY A 112 -5.48 -4.35 11.91
N SER A 113 -6.64 -4.97 11.64
CA SER A 113 -7.10 -6.29 12.12
C SER A 113 -6.01 -7.20 12.71
N GLY A 114 -5.63 -6.98 13.98
CA GLY A 114 -4.63 -7.77 14.70
C GLY A 114 -3.15 -7.34 14.54
N LEU A 115 -2.83 -6.43 13.61
CA LEU A 115 -1.48 -5.87 13.45
C LEU A 115 -1.42 -4.47 14.06
N LYS A 116 -0.63 -4.30 15.12
CA LYS A 116 -0.49 -3.03 15.84
C LYS A 116 0.49 -2.06 15.17
N LEU A 117 1.37 -2.55 14.30
CA LEU A 117 2.43 -1.78 13.68
C LEU A 117 2.54 -2.12 12.19
N GLY A 118 2.48 -1.11 11.33
CA GLY A 118 2.78 -1.18 9.91
C GLY A 118 3.86 -0.18 9.53
N LEU A 119 4.15 -0.08 8.23
CA LEU A 119 5.14 0.84 7.68
C LEU A 119 4.89 2.29 8.11
N ILE A 120 3.66 2.77 7.95
CA ILE A 120 3.36 4.19 8.22
C ILE A 120 3.45 4.53 9.70
N GLU A 121 3.00 3.63 10.59
CA GLU A 121 3.11 3.82 12.03
C GLU A 121 4.60 3.82 12.45
N ALA A 122 5.41 2.92 11.88
CA ALA A 122 6.83 2.86 12.16
C ALA A 122 7.57 4.13 11.68
N LEU A 123 7.23 4.64 10.50
CA LEU A 123 7.81 5.89 9.99
C LEU A 123 7.44 7.10 10.83
N ARG A 124 6.18 7.20 11.26
CA ARG A 124 5.72 8.29 12.15
C ARG A 124 6.43 8.27 13.50
N ALA A 125 6.67 7.07 14.06
CA ALA A 125 7.41 6.93 15.32
C ALA A 125 8.90 7.25 15.18
N ASP A 126 9.49 7.04 14.01
CA ASP A 126 10.90 7.35 13.72
C ASP A 126 11.14 8.81 13.32
N ARG A 127 10.11 9.54 12.90
CA ARG A 127 10.14 10.92 12.38
C ARG A 127 9.11 11.80 13.09
N PRO A 128 9.23 12.01 14.41
CA PRO A 128 8.25 12.78 15.19
C PRO A 128 8.17 14.26 14.78
N GLU A 129 9.20 14.78 14.12
CA GLU A 129 9.24 16.14 13.56
C GLU A 129 8.36 16.31 12.33
N GLU A 130 8.05 15.23 11.61
CA GLU A 130 7.21 15.27 10.43
C GLU A 130 5.72 15.31 10.84
N LYS A 131 5.13 16.50 10.80
CA LYS A 131 3.72 16.71 11.17
C LYS A 131 2.73 15.95 10.29
N PHE A 132 3.13 15.61 9.06
CA PHE A 132 2.29 14.93 8.09
C PHE A 132 3.06 13.82 7.37
N LEU A 133 2.68 12.57 7.59
CA LEU A 133 3.13 11.40 6.85
C LEU A 133 1.92 10.53 6.53
N GLU A 134 1.56 10.41 5.25
CA GLU A 134 0.40 9.63 4.82
C GLU A 134 0.73 8.75 3.61
N LEU A 135 0.19 7.52 3.63
CA LEU A 135 0.33 6.61 2.49
C LEU A 135 -0.41 7.13 1.27
N VAL A 136 0.28 7.22 0.14
CA VAL A 136 -0.33 7.55 -1.16
C VAL A 136 -1.08 6.34 -1.70
N HIS A 137 -0.49 5.16 -1.60
CA HIS A 137 -1.04 3.89 -2.06
C HIS A 137 -0.62 2.73 -1.14
N ARG A 138 -1.00 1.54 -1.52
CA ARG A 138 -0.63 0.32 -0.79
C ARG A 138 -0.17 -0.79 -1.72
N ILE A 139 0.74 -1.62 -1.21
CA ILE A 139 1.06 -2.94 -1.73
C ILE A 139 0.75 -3.99 -0.65
N ASP A 140 0.67 -5.25 -1.00
CA ASP A 140 0.37 -6.32 -0.05
C ASP A 140 1.50 -6.48 0.98
N ARG A 141 1.19 -7.10 2.12
CA ARG A 141 2.16 -7.34 3.20
C ARG A 141 3.41 -8.05 2.68
N ASP A 142 3.20 -9.10 1.90
CA ASP A 142 4.28 -9.99 1.45
C ASP A 142 4.95 -9.52 0.14
N THR A 143 4.35 -8.55 -0.56
CA THR A 143 4.96 -7.83 -1.67
C THR A 143 6.01 -6.86 -1.15
N SER A 144 7.20 -6.85 -1.72
CA SER A 144 8.25 -5.87 -1.45
C SER A 144 8.31 -4.77 -2.51
N GLY A 145 9.09 -3.72 -2.26
CA GLY A 145 9.35 -2.64 -3.22
C GLY A 145 8.66 -1.33 -2.90
N ILE A 146 8.54 -0.47 -3.88
CA ILE A 146 8.21 0.94 -3.73
C ILE A 146 6.84 1.17 -3.09
N VAL A 147 6.85 1.95 -2.02
CA VAL A 147 5.66 2.58 -1.43
C VAL A 147 5.90 4.08 -1.31
N LEU A 148 4.97 4.88 -1.84
CA LEU A 148 5.01 6.34 -1.77
C LEU A 148 4.27 6.83 -0.53
N ILE A 149 4.90 7.77 0.15
CA ILE A 149 4.38 8.47 1.33
C ILE A 149 4.40 9.97 1.02
N ALA A 150 3.32 10.66 1.29
CA ALA A 150 3.23 12.11 1.21
C ALA A 150 3.70 12.75 2.52
N LYS A 151 4.53 13.79 2.43
CA LYS A 151 4.97 14.64 3.55
C LYS A 151 4.12 15.90 3.67
N LYS A 152 3.29 16.19 2.68
CA LYS A 152 2.33 17.31 2.67
C LYS A 152 0.99 16.86 2.11
N ARG A 153 -0.10 17.45 2.61
CA ARG A 153 -1.45 17.09 2.16
C ARG A 153 -1.68 17.39 0.67
N LYS A 154 -1.19 18.52 0.18
CA LYS A 154 -1.29 18.90 -1.23
C LYS A 154 -0.66 17.82 -2.12
N SER A 155 0.54 17.36 -1.77
CA SER A 155 1.21 16.27 -2.51
C SER A 155 0.44 14.95 -2.42
N LEU A 156 -0.17 14.62 -1.27
CA LEU A 156 -1.03 13.44 -1.13
C LEU A 156 -2.18 13.46 -2.14
N VAL A 157 -2.93 14.55 -2.19
CA VAL A 157 -4.09 14.69 -3.09
C VAL A 157 -3.66 14.55 -4.54
N LEU A 158 -2.61 15.27 -4.95
CA LEU A 158 -2.12 15.27 -6.33
C LEU A 158 -1.61 13.87 -6.74
N MET A 159 -0.84 13.19 -5.89
CA MET A 159 -0.40 11.82 -6.16
C MET A 159 -1.58 10.85 -6.20
N GLN A 160 -2.53 10.93 -5.28
CA GLN A 160 -3.72 10.07 -5.30
C GLN A 160 -4.58 10.28 -6.56
N ASP A 161 -4.63 11.50 -7.09
CA ASP A 161 -5.28 11.79 -8.37
C ASP A 161 -4.58 11.11 -9.54
N GLU A 162 -3.24 11.10 -9.59
CA GLU A 162 -2.49 10.33 -10.60
C GLU A 162 -2.80 8.82 -10.50
N PHE A 163 -2.87 8.27 -9.27
CA PHE A 163 -3.28 6.88 -9.05
C PHE A 163 -4.72 6.59 -9.49
N ARG A 164 -5.62 7.55 -9.37
CA ARG A 164 -7.02 7.46 -9.77
C ARG A 164 -7.19 7.60 -11.28
N LEU A 165 -6.56 8.61 -11.88
CA LEU A 165 -6.66 8.94 -13.30
C LEU A 165 -5.83 8.00 -14.18
N LYS A 166 -4.70 7.51 -13.69
CA LYS A 166 -3.79 6.52 -14.35
C LYS A 166 -3.28 6.97 -15.73
N LYS A 167 -3.23 8.28 -15.98
CA LYS A 167 -2.84 8.81 -17.30
C LYS A 167 -1.31 8.92 -17.43
N ASN A 168 -0.66 9.39 -16.37
CA ASN A 168 0.76 9.73 -16.40
C ASN A 168 1.56 8.92 -15.37
N MET A 169 1.03 7.78 -14.93
CA MET A 169 1.67 6.94 -13.94
C MET A 169 1.82 5.51 -14.44
N GLN A 170 3.01 4.96 -14.24
CA GLN A 170 3.33 3.57 -14.54
C GLN A 170 3.94 2.90 -13.31
N LYS A 171 3.48 1.70 -13.00
CA LYS A 171 4.03 0.83 -11.95
C LYS A 171 4.58 -0.41 -12.62
N THR A 172 5.81 -0.76 -12.30
CA THR A 172 6.47 -1.95 -12.81
C THR A 172 6.81 -2.87 -11.65
N TYR A 173 6.45 -4.12 -11.80
CA TYR A 173 6.74 -5.18 -10.84
C TYR A 173 7.55 -6.27 -11.51
N TRP A 174 8.46 -6.87 -10.78
CA TRP A 174 9.11 -8.11 -11.17
C TRP A 174 8.53 -9.26 -10.38
N CYS A 175 8.22 -10.36 -11.07
CA CYS A 175 7.79 -11.61 -10.46
C CYS A 175 8.52 -12.79 -11.08
N LEU A 176 8.80 -13.79 -10.24
CA LEU A 176 9.28 -15.10 -10.70
C LEU A 176 8.09 -16.06 -10.61
N VAL A 177 7.67 -16.60 -11.74
CA VAL A 177 6.48 -17.44 -11.87
C VAL A 177 6.87 -18.88 -12.21
N SER A 178 6.03 -19.84 -11.85
CA SER A 178 6.28 -21.26 -12.16
C SER A 178 6.05 -21.58 -13.62
N GLY A 179 6.79 -22.56 -14.13
CA GLY A 179 6.61 -23.10 -15.47
C GLY A 179 7.12 -22.21 -16.60
N ILE A 180 6.55 -22.44 -17.79
CA ILE A 180 6.88 -21.71 -19.01
C ILE A 180 5.81 -20.63 -19.22
N TRP A 181 6.24 -19.37 -19.33
CA TRP A 181 5.32 -18.28 -19.60
C TRP A 181 4.75 -18.40 -21.02
N PRO A 182 3.41 -18.38 -21.19
CA PRO A 182 2.80 -18.49 -22.52
C PRO A 182 3.20 -17.31 -23.42
N THR A 183 3.67 -17.60 -24.62
CA THR A 183 4.20 -16.60 -25.57
C THR A 183 3.13 -15.66 -26.14
N ASP A 184 1.87 -16.08 -26.11
CA ASP A 184 0.69 -15.33 -26.54
C ASP A 184 0.07 -14.44 -25.45
N ILE A 185 0.57 -14.51 -24.22
CA ILE A 185 0.08 -13.69 -23.11
C ILE A 185 0.97 -12.47 -22.88
N ASP A 186 0.61 -11.35 -23.52
CA ASP A 186 1.16 -10.02 -23.23
C ASP A 186 0.32 -9.23 -22.21
N ARG A 187 -0.90 -9.68 -21.93
CA ARG A 187 -1.82 -9.08 -20.97
C ARG A 187 -2.85 -10.07 -20.44
N VAL A 188 -3.33 -9.81 -19.25
CA VAL A 188 -4.52 -10.45 -18.67
C VAL A 188 -5.54 -9.35 -18.36
N ASP A 189 -6.66 -9.37 -19.08
CA ASP A 189 -7.82 -8.49 -18.85
C ASP A 189 -8.95 -9.37 -18.29
N ALA A 190 -8.95 -9.52 -16.96
CA ALA A 190 -9.87 -10.41 -16.29
C ALA A 190 -10.38 -9.75 -14.99
N PRO A 191 -11.72 -9.63 -14.80
CA PRO A 191 -12.28 -8.98 -13.64
C PRO A 191 -12.06 -9.80 -12.37
N LEU A 192 -11.80 -9.11 -11.25
CA LEU A 192 -11.44 -9.69 -9.98
C LEU A 192 -12.53 -9.48 -8.93
N LEU A 193 -13.01 -10.59 -8.36
CA LEU A 193 -13.95 -10.63 -7.25
C LEU A 193 -13.24 -10.98 -5.97
N ARG A 194 -13.48 -10.16 -4.94
CA ARG A 194 -13.02 -10.43 -3.58
C ARG A 194 -14.10 -11.23 -2.86
N HIS A 195 -13.74 -12.40 -2.37
CA HIS A 195 -14.61 -13.21 -1.52
C HIS A 195 -14.61 -12.63 -0.09
N GLU A 196 -15.76 -12.70 0.56
CA GLU A 196 -15.87 -12.40 1.99
C GLU A 196 -15.03 -13.41 2.79
N GLU A 197 -14.64 -13.00 3.98
CA GLU A 197 -13.76 -13.82 4.83
C GLU A 197 -14.37 -15.21 5.03
N SER A 198 -13.60 -16.24 4.69
CA SER A 198 -13.91 -17.60 5.13
C SER A 198 -13.88 -17.66 6.67
N GLN A 199 -14.40 -18.75 7.26
CA GLN A 199 -14.33 -18.97 8.72
C GLN A 199 -12.89 -18.88 9.28
N THR A 200 -11.87 -18.95 8.41
CA THR A 200 -10.44 -18.82 8.74
C THR A 200 -9.94 -17.37 8.71
N GLY A 201 -10.79 -16.38 8.40
CA GLY A 201 -10.40 -14.97 8.31
C GLY A 201 -9.57 -14.61 7.06
N GLU A 202 -9.34 -15.56 6.16
CA GLU A 202 -8.52 -15.34 4.98
C GLU A 202 -9.30 -14.73 3.83
N ARG A 203 -8.83 -13.59 3.36
CA ARG A 203 -9.37 -12.90 2.19
C ARG A 203 -8.76 -13.48 0.93
N ARG A 204 -9.57 -14.10 0.08
CA ARG A 204 -9.17 -14.55 -1.25
C ARG A 204 -9.78 -13.69 -2.34
N VAL A 205 -9.12 -13.68 -3.48
CA VAL A 205 -9.58 -13.00 -4.71
C VAL A 205 -9.50 -14.02 -5.84
N SER A 206 -10.49 -14.01 -6.73
CA SER A 206 -10.47 -14.86 -7.93
C SER A 206 -10.92 -14.08 -9.15
N VAL A 207 -10.61 -14.58 -10.34
CA VAL A 207 -11.24 -14.12 -11.58
C VAL A 207 -12.70 -14.54 -11.58
N HIS A 208 -13.60 -13.59 -11.76
CA HIS A 208 -15.03 -13.83 -11.79
C HIS A 208 -15.75 -12.75 -12.60
N LYS A 209 -16.79 -13.12 -13.36
CA LYS A 209 -17.57 -12.22 -14.23
C LYS A 209 -18.15 -11.00 -13.49
N ASP A 210 -18.58 -11.18 -12.23
CA ASP A 210 -19.14 -10.12 -11.40
C ASP A 210 -18.05 -9.32 -10.65
N GLY A 211 -16.77 -9.59 -10.95
CA GLY A 211 -15.63 -8.91 -10.38
C GLY A 211 -15.44 -7.49 -10.91
N LYS A 212 -14.56 -6.75 -10.26
CA LYS A 212 -14.17 -5.41 -10.73
C LYS A 212 -13.20 -5.50 -11.90
N PRO A 213 -13.39 -4.73 -12.98
CA PRO A 213 -12.46 -4.71 -14.12
C PRO A 213 -11.01 -4.56 -13.67
N SER A 214 -10.14 -5.39 -14.23
CA SER A 214 -8.73 -5.45 -13.86
C SER A 214 -7.90 -5.84 -15.07
N LEU A 215 -6.85 -5.08 -15.35
CA LEU A 215 -5.93 -5.28 -16.45
C LEU A 215 -4.49 -5.24 -15.95
N THR A 216 -3.70 -6.27 -16.30
CA THR A 216 -2.24 -6.30 -16.09
C THR A 216 -1.58 -6.62 -17.43
N ARG A 217 -0.58 -5.81 -17.81
CA ARG A 217 0.29 -6.12 -18.95
C ARG A 217 1.48 -6.91 -18.45
N PHE A 218 1.96 -7.85 -19.27
CA PHE A 218 3.10 -8.69 -18.94
C PHE A 218 4.14 -8.65 -20.05
N ARG A 219 5.40 -8.80 -19.66
CA ARG A 219 6.52 -8.96 -20.56
C ARG A 219 7.46 -10.02 -19.98
N LEU A 220 7.71 -11.08 -20.72
CA LEU A 220 8.72 -12.07 -20.38
C LEU A 220 10.10 -11.39 -20.41
N LEU A 221 10.81 -11.43 -19.28
CA LEU A 221 12.19 -10.94 -19.21
C LEU A 221 13.18 -12.06 -19.50
N LYS A 222 12.96 -13.22 -18.85
CA LYS A 222 13.78 -14.41 -19.09
C LYS A 222 13.00 -15.69 -18.77
N GLN A 223 13.11 -16.70 -19.66
CA GLN A 223 12.61 -18.05 -19.39
C GLN A 223 13.72 -18.90 -18.82
N PHE A 224 13.41 -19.71 -17.81
CA PHE A 224 14.26 -20.74 -17.22
C PHE A 224 13.57 -22.11 -17.37
N PRO A 225 14.25 -23.23 -17.16
CA PRO A 225 13.67 -24.57 -17.38
C PRO A 225 12.39 -24.85 -16.57
N THR A 226 12.28 -24.32 -15.35
CA THR A 226 11.14 -24.59 -14.45
C THR A 226 10.39 -23.34 -14.02
N CYS A 227 10.84 -22.16 -14.40
CA CYS A 227 10.22 -20.89 -14.00
C CYS A 227 10.51 -19.80 -15.02
N ALA A 228 9.79 -18.67 -14.92
CA ALA A 228 10.01 -17.52 -15.77
C ALA A 228 10.13 -16.23 -14.95
N TRP A 229 11.05 -15.35 -15.32
CA TRP A 229 11.14 -14.01 -14.81
C TRP A 229 10.31 -13.08 -15.68
N VAL A 230 9.28 -12.48 -15.09
CA VAL A 230 8.26 -11.70 -15.79
C VAL A 230 8.13 -10.31 -15.19
N GLU A 231 8.04 -9.33 -16.07
CA GLU A 231 7.63 -7.97 -15.70
C GLU A 231 6.10 -7.87 -15.78
N ALA A 232 5.50 -7.28 -14.74
CA ALA A 232 4.07 -7.03 -14.66
C ALA A 232 3.79 -5.54 -14.47
N GLN A 233 2.90 -4.98 -15.30
CA GLN A 233 2.48 -3.59 -15.26
C GLN A 233 0.96 -3.51 -15.02
N PRO A 234 0.50 -3.41 -13.75
CA PRO A 234 -0.92 -3.34 -13.46
C PRO A 234 -1.48 -1.95 -13.82
N VAL A 235 -2.41 -1.92 -14.78
CA VAL A 235 -3.17 -0.71 -15.16
C VAL A 235 -4.20 -0.36 -14.09
N SER A 236 -4.75 -1.34 -13.40
CA SER A 236 -5.59 -1.18 -12.21
C SER A 236 -4.81 -1.53 -10.93
N GLY A 237 -5.42 -1.35 -9.76
CA GLY A 237 -4.80 -1.65 -8.46
C GLY A 237 -5.77 -2.43 -7.56
N ARG A 238 -6.20 -3.64 -8.01
CA ARG A 238 -7.06 -4.49 -7.20
C ARG A 238 -6.23 -5.33 -6.24
N THR A 239 -6.83 -5.72 -5.12
CA THR A 239 -6.19 -6.61 -4.15
C THR A 239 -5.67 -7.87 -4.84
N HIS A 240 -4.43 -8.26 -4.59
CA HIS A 240 -3.75 -9.44 -5.14
C HIS A 240 -3.75 -9.54 -6.68
N GLN A 241 -3.96 -8.43 -7.40
CA GLN A 241 -4.21 -8.44 -8.85
C GLN A 241 -3.15 -9.22 -9.63
N ILE A 242 -1.87 -8.90 -9.49
CA ILE A 242 -0.79 -9.56 -10.22
C ILE A 242 -0.74 -11.04 -9.86
N ARG A 243 -0.89 -11.37 -8.59
CA ARG A 243 -0.87 -12.76 -8.07
C ARG A 243 -1.95 -13.62 -8.72
N VAL A 244 -3.18 -13.11 -8.76
CA VAL A 244 -4.33 -13.81 -9.36
C VAL A 244 -4.21 -13.87 -10.88
N HIS A 245 -3.73 -12.79 -11.54
CA HIS A 245 -3.55 -12.78 -12.98
C HIS A 245 -2.44 -13.75 -13.44
N CYS A 246 -1.34 -13.88 -12.68
CA CYS A 246 -0.31 -14.89 -12.95
C CYS A 246 -0.87 -16.31 -12.78
N GLN A 247 -1.65 -16.57 -11.73
CA GLN A 247 -2.33 -17.85 -11.54
C GLN A 247 -3.31 -18.14 -12.70
N TYR A 248 -4.09 -17.14 -13.12
CA TYR A 248 -5.03 -17.26 -14.23
C TYR A 248 -4.34 -17.54 -15.59
N ALA A 249 -3.13 -17.02 -15.77
CA ALA A 249 -2.27 -17.33 -16.91
C ALA A 249 -1.63 -18.73 -16.84
N GLY A 250 -1.93 -19.52 -15.80
CA GLY A 250 -1.35 -20.86 -15.60
C GLY A 250 0.06 -20.87 -15.00
N CYS A 251 0.59 -19.68 -14.63
CA CYS A 251 1.95 -19.51 -14.11
C CYS A 251 1.91 -18.78 -12.75
N PRO A 252 1.52 -19.45 -11.64
CA PRO A 252 1.48 -18.83 -10.31
C PRO A 252 2.85 -18.30 -9.89
N ILE A 253 2.84 -17.23 -9.07
CA ILE A 253 4.09 -16.65 -8.56
C ILE A 253 4.72 -17.58 -7.54
N LEU A 254 6.02 -17.79 -7.64
CA LEU A 254 6.77 -18.61 -6.69
C LEU A 254 6.79 -17.97 -5.30
N GLY A 255 6.61 -18.82 -4.28
CA GLY A 255 6.56 -18.40 -2.88
C GLY A 255 5.25 -17.70 -2.48
N ASP A 256 4.20 -17.80 -3.30
CA ASP A 256 2.87 -17.29 -2.99
C ASP A 256 2.10 -18.31 -2.13
N ASP A 257 1.92 -18.02 -0.85
CA ASP A 257 1.22 -18.88 0.12
C ASP A 257 -0.27 -19.09 -0.16
N LYS A 258 -0.88 -18.23 -1.01
CA LYS A 258 -2.34 -18.20 -1.25
C LYS A 258 -2.77 -18.73 -2.61
N TYR A 259 -1.93 -18.56 -3.63
CA TYR A 259 -2.31 -18.78 -5.03
C TYR A 259 -1.44 -19.82 -5.74
N GLN A 260 -0.43 -20.37 -5.07
CA GLN A 260 0.39 -21.47 -5.61
C GLN A 260 -0.29 -22.84 -5.42
N ASP A 261 0.00 -23.75 -6.32
CA ASP A 261 -0.29 -25.17 -6.20
C ASP A 261 0.92 -25.96 -5.65
N ALA A 262 0.77 -27.26 -5.46
CA ALA A 262 1.84 -28.13 -4.95
C ALA A 262 3.08 -28.18 -5.86
N ALA A 263 2.89 -28.12 -7.17
CA ALA A 263 4.00 -28.11 -8.15
C ALA A 263 4.80 -26.81 -8.05
N THR A 264 4.12 -25.67 -8.01
CA THR A 264 4.73 -24.34 -7.80
C THR A 264 5.47 -24.26 -6.46
N GLN A 265 4.89 -24.86 -5.41
CA GLN A 265 5.53 -24.92 -4.08
C GLN A 265 6.82 -25.74 -4.12
N ALA A 266 6.81 -26.89 -4.81
CA ALA A 266 8.01 -27.73 -4.96
C ALA A 266 9.14 -26.99 -5.70
N ILE A 267 8.83 -26.25 -6.76
CA ILE A 267 9.80 -25.42 -7.49
C ILE A 267 10.37 -24.34 -6.56
N ALA A 268 9.52 -23.59 -5.85
CA ALA A 268 9.96 -22.57 -4.92
C ALA A 268 10.88 -23.13 -3.84
N HIS A 269 10.54 -24.29 -3.27
CA HIS A 269 11.34 -24.97 -2.27
C HIS A 269 12.70 -25.42 -2.85
N GLY A 270 12.71 -26.02 -4.04
CA GLY A 270 13.94 -26.43 -4.73
C GLY A 270 14.90 -25.28 -5.04
N LEU A 271 14.35 -24.06 -5.22
CA LEU A 271 15.12 -22.82 -5.39
C LEU A 271 15.50 -22.15 -4.06
N GLY A 272 15.13 -22.72 -2.91
CA GLY A 272 15.36 -22.13 -1.59
C GLY A 272 14.57 -20.84 -1.33
N LEU A 273 13.52 -20.58 -2.12
CA LEU A 273 12.70 -19.38 -1.98
C LEU A 273 11.70 -19.52 -0.82
N LYS A 274 11.80 -18.61 0.16
CA LYS A 274 11.00 -18.64 1.40
C LYS A 274 9.96 -17.52 1.51
N ARG A 275 9.76 -16.76 0.44
CA ARG A 275 8.85 -15.62 0.42
C ARG A 275 8.29 -15.43 -0.99
N LEU A 276 7.18 -14.70 -1.08
CA LEU A 276 6.62 -14.28 -2.36
C LEU A 276 7.66 -13.54 -3.22
N PHE A 277 7.93 -14.00 -4.44
CA PHE A 277 8.76 -13.29 -5.40
C PHE A 277 7.92 -12.31 -6.21
N LEU A 278 7.44 -11.28 -5.55
CA LEU A 278 6.76 -10.14 -6.17
C LEU A 278 7.34 -8.85 -5.59
N HIS A 279 7.87 -7.99 -6.47
CA HIS A 279 8.57 -6.79 -6.09
C HIS A 279 8.18 -5.60 -6.97
N ALA A 280 7.74 -4.50 -6.35
CA ALA A 280 7.47 -3.23 -7.00
C ALA A 280 8.80 -2.52 -7.31
N VAL A 281 9.39 -2.82 -8.48
CA VAL A 281 10.76 -2.41 -8.83
C VAL A 281 10.85 -0.96 -9.27
N GLN A 282 9.80 -0.43 -9.91
CA GLN A 282 9.82 0.92 -10.45
C GLN A 282 8.44 1.57 -10.39
N ILE A 283 8.43 2.85 -10.11
CA ILE A 283 7.27 3.70 -10.32
C ILE A 283 7.69 4.95 -11.10
N ARG A 284 6.92 5.31 -12.13
CA ARG A 284 7.06 6.54 -12.90
C ARG A 284 5.78 7.34 -12.77
N LEU A 285 5.91 8.62 -12.40
CA LEU A 285 4.79 9.55 -12.20
C LEU A 285 5.28 10.99 -12.32
N PRO A 286 4.39 11.96 -12.57
CA PRO A 286 4.74 13.38 -12.41
C PRO A 286 5.03 13.70 -10.95
N HIS A 287 6.12 14.43 -10.68
CA HIS A 287 6.35 14.98 -9.34
C HIS A 287 5.15 15.84 -8.92
N PRO A 288 4.62 15.68 -7.69
CA PRO A 288 3.33 16.29 -7.32
C PRO A 288 3.31 17.81 -7.43
N ILE A 289 4.40 18.49 -7.15
CA ILE A 289 4.49 19.96 -7.17
C ILE A 289 5.13 20.46 -8.45
N GLU A 290 6.32 19.97 -8.79
CA GLU A 290 7.10 20.45 -9.94
C GLU A 290 6.55 20.00 -11.29
N ARG A 291 5.74 18.92 -11.30
CA ARG A 291 5.13 18.30 -12.49
C ARG A 291 6.15 17.74 -13.50
N THR A 292 7.43 17.72 -13.15
CA THR A 292 8.47 17.02 -13.89
C THR A 292 8.27 15.49 -13.80
N GLU A 293 8.69 14.74 -14.81
CA GLU A 293 8.64 13.27 -14.76
C GLU A 293 9.64 12.75 -13.74
N LEU A 294 9.17 11.96 -12.79
CA LEU A 294 9.95 11.31 -11.76
C LEU A 294 9.90 9.80 -11.94
N THR A 295 11.07 9.17 -12.02
CA THR A 295 11.22 7.72 -12.03
C THR A 295 11.96 7.29 -10.78
N ILE A 296 11.31 6.48 -9.95
CA ILE A 296 11.88 5.93 -8.72
C ILE A 296 12.08 4.43 -8.91
N ASN A 297 13.25 3.94 -8.55
CA ASN A 297 13.60 2.52 -8.62
C ASN A 297 13.86 1.97 -7.22
N ALA A 298 13.55 0.69 -7.01
CA ALA A 298 13.89 -0.06 -5.82
C ALA A 298 14.55 -1.38 -6.20
N GLU A 299 15.71 -1.63 -5.65
CA GLU A 299 16.45 -2.87 -5.89
C GLU A 299 15.79 -4.04 -5.16
N LEU A 300 15.94 -5.24 -5.72
CA LEU A 300 15.60 -6.49 -5.03
C LEU A 300 16.44 -6.62 -3.76
N ASP A 301 15.88 -7.24 -2.72
CA ASP A 301 16.70 -7.64 -1.59
C ASP A 301 17.75 -8.68 -2.03
N HIS A 302 18.83 -8.77 -1.24
CA HIS A 302 19.97 -9.64 -1.54
C HIS A 302 19.58 -11.09 -1.86
N ARG A 303 18.54 -11.64 -1.21
CA ARG A 303 18.12 -13.04 -1.41
C ARG A 303 17.48 -13.23 -2.77
N LEU A 304 16.58 -12.35 -3.17
CA LEU A 304 15.95 -12.39 -4.49
C LEU A 304 16.95 -12.10 -5.60
N GLN A 305 17.87 -11.16 -5.37
CA GLN A 305 18.94 -10.82 -6.31
C GLN A 305 19.87 -12.02 -6.53
N SER A 306 20.34 -12.65 -5.46
CA SER A 306 21.22 -13.83 -5.53
C SER A 306 20.53 -15.00 -6.23
N LEU A 307 19.23 -15.21 -6.00
CA LEU A 307 18.45 -16.25 -6.67
C LEU A 307 18.38 -16.01 -8.18
N LEU A 308 18.07 -14.79 -8.62
CA LEU A 308 18.05 -14.45 -10.06
C LEU A 308 19.44 -14.60 -10.71
N THR A 309 20.48 -14.13 -10.03
CA THR A 309 21.86 -14.29 -10.51
C THR A 309 22.24 -15.76 -10.66
N GLY A 310 21.88 -16.59 -9.67
CA GLY A 310 22.13 -18.03 -9.71
C GLY A 310 21.37 -18.77 -10.81
N LEU A 311 20.14 -18.34 -11.10
CA LEU A 311 19.37 -18.88 -12.24
C LEU A 311 19.98 -18.47 -13.58
N THR A 312 20.49 -17.26 -13.67
CA THR A 312 21.06 -16.71 -14.91
C THR A 312 22.42 -17.34 -15.24
N SER A 313 23.27 -17.61 -14.22
CA SER A 313 24.59 -18.20 -14.41
C SER A 313 24.61 -19.70 -14.67
N LYS A 314 23.54 -20.42 -14.39
CA LYS A 314 23.42 -21.87 -14.70
C LYS A 314 23.14 -22.17 -16.17
N GLU A 315 22.84 -21.16 -16.96
CA GLU A 315 22.55 -21.28 -18.39
C GLU A 315 23.72 -20.80 -19.30
N SER A 316 24.76 -20.22 -18.69
CA SER A 316 26.01 -19.83 -19.34
C SER A 316 27.00 -20.96 -19.28
#